data_19de69827e19b95f01f5c1f6d8c831c1
#
_entry.id   19de69827e19b95f01f5c1f6d8c831c1
#
_cell.length_a   1.000
_cell.length_b   1.000
_cell.length_c   1.000
_cell.angle_alpha   90.00
_cell.angle_beta   90.00
_cell.angle_gamma   90.00
#
_symmetry.space_group_name_H-M   'P 1'
#
loop_
_entity.id
_entity.type
_entity.pdbx_description
1 polymer ?
#
loop_
_entity_poly.entity_id
_entity_poly.type
_entity_poly.pdbx_seq_one_letter_code
_entity_poly.pdbx_strand_id
1 'polypeptide(L)'
;MQKAVICGPLRTAIGAFGGSLKDIPATTLGSTVVKELLSRVDIDPKEIDDCIMGNILTAGQGMNPSRQVALNAGLSIETPAFTLNRVCGSGLQSVALAAQAIKAEDSDLILAGGIENMSAAPFYLTKARYGYRMGMPKEEITDGMVYDGLWDIFNDYHMGVTAENLAETYNISREAQDEFAYKSQMKCKAAMEEGKFNDEIVPVMIPQRRGDPVSFVKDEHARADTTLETLGGLRPVFKVGGTVTAGNASGINDGAAAMLVASEKKAQELGLKPMVSIRAYAVAGVEPAIMGIGPVPAMQKVLDKAGLSIDDIDLVELNEAFAAQSLAVLSDFPIPEEKLNVNGGAIALGHPIGASGAVILTKLIHELHKRKKAKLGLVSLCIGGGMGIAMIVEKVK
;
A
#
# COMPACT_ATOMS: atom_id res chain seq x y z
N MET A 1 21.85 -13.46 -14.11
CA MET A 1 21.14 -12.59 -13.14
C MET A 1 20.51 -13.48 -12.08
N GLN A 2 20.79 -13.20 -10.82
CA GLN A 2 20.20 -13.90 -9.68
C GLN A 2 18.68 -13.74 -9.65
N LYS A 3 17.96 -14.77 -9.22
CA LYS A 3 16.54 -14.69 -8.93
C LYS A 3 16.30 -14.01 -7.59
N ALA A 4 15.41 -13.05 -7.54
CA ALA A 4 14.93 -12.46 -6.30
C ALA A 4 13.66 -13.18 -5.85
N VAL A 5 13.64 -13.60 -4.58
CA VAL A 5 12.52 -14.29 -3.94
C VAL A 5 12.03 -13.51 -2.73
N ILE A 6 10.75 -13.69 -2.36
CA ILE A 6 10.15 -13.04 -1.20
C ILE A 6 9.87 -14.09 -0.12
N CYS A 7 10.31 -13.80 1.11
CA CYS A 7 10.10 -14.63 2.30
C CYS A 7 9.37 -13.84 3.39
N GLY A 8 8.46 -14.51 4.08
CA GLY A 8 7.80 -14.02 5.29
C GLY A 8 7.05 -12.68 5.17
N PRO A 9 6.27 -12.39 4.11
CA PRO A 9 5.54 -11.12 4.01
C PRO A 9 4.48 -11.02 5.11
N LEU A 10 4.53 -9.93 5.89
CA LEU A 10 3.62 -9.63 6.99
C LEU A 10 3.15 -8.18 6.94
N ARG A 11 2.02 -7.89 7.59
CA ARG A 11 1.47 -6.55 7.74
C ARG A 11 0.82 -6.34 9.11
N THR A 12 0.62 -5.11 9.52
CA THR A 12 -0.35 -4.80 10.58
C THR A 12 -1.76 -4.97 10.05
N ALA A 13 -2.73 -5.09 10.94
CA ALA A 13 -4.09 -4.67 10.60
C ALA A 13 -4.08 -3.18 10.24
N ILE A 14 -5.02 -2.73 9.41
CA ILE A 14 -5.11 -1.35 8.93
C ILE A 14 -6.03 -0.55 9.86
N GLY A 15 -5.49 0.54 10.42
CA GLY A 15 -6.22 1.48 11.26
C GLY A 15 -7.05 2.47 10.44
N ALA A 16 -8.21 2.87 10.96
CA ALA A 16 -9.00 3.96 10.42
C ALA A 16 -8.42 5.33 10.81
N PHE A 17 -8.74 6.37 10.04
CA PHE A 17 -8.33 7.74 10.35
C PHE A 17 -8.83 8.17 11.74
N GLY A 18 -7.91 8.64 12.57
CA GLY A 18 -8.19 9.01 13.95
C GLY A 18 -8.60 7.83 14.85
N GLY A 19 -8.46 6.58 14.35
CA GLY A 19 -8.83 5.35 15.03
C GLY A 19 -7.77 4.82 16.00
N SER A 20 -7.71 3.50 16.10
CA SER A 20 -6.91 2.81 17.12
C SER A 20 -5.40 3.01 16.99
N LEU A 21 -4.89 3.22 15.76
CA LEU A 21 -3.45 3.38 15.49
C LEU A 21 -2.98 4.83 15.47
N LYS A 22 -3.84 5.83 15.62
CA LYS A 22 -3.52 7.25 15.44
C LYS A 22 -2.31 7.77 16.22
N ASP A 23 -2.11 7.25 17.44
CA ASP A 23 -1.05 7.67 18.35
C ASP A 23 0.19 6.73 18.30
N ILE A 24 0.20 5.75 17.39
CA ILE A 24 1.31 4.82 17.22
C ILE A 24 2.18 5.29 16.04
N PRO A 25 3.43 5.74 16.26
CA PRO A 25 4.29 6.21 15.18
C PRO A 25 4.42 5.18 14.05
N ALA A 26 4.47 5.64 12.80
CA ALA A 26 4.64 4.75 11.64
C ALA A 26 5.90 3.87 11.77
N THR A 27 6.98 4.41 12.34
CA THR A 27 8.22 3.67 12.62
C THR A 27 8.02 2.55 13.65
N THR A 28 7.10 2.74 14.62
CA THR A 28 6.72 1.68 15.58
C THR A 28 5.89 0.60 14.90
N LEU A 29 4.93 0.97 14.04
CA LEU A 29 4.17 0.01 13.23
C LEU A 29 5.11 -0.86 12.40
N GLY A 30 6.05 -0.24 11.67
CA GLY A 30 7.05 -0.94 10.88
C GLY A 30 7.94 -1.85 11.72
N SER A 31 8.50 -1.35 12.82
CA SER A 31 9.37 -2.16 13.69
C SER A 31 8.63 -3.34 14.34
N THR A 32 7.34 -3.21 14.62
CA THR A 32 6.51 -4.31 15.12
C THR A 32 6.38 -5.43 14.09
N VAL A 33 6.09 -5.08 12.83
CA VAL A 33 6.01 -6.06 11.74
C VAL A 33 7.37 -6.74 11.53
N VAL A 34 8.45 -5.97 11.52
CA VAL A 34 9.80 -6.51 11.28
C VAL A 34 10.26 -7.43 12.41
N LYS A 35 10.00 -7.08 13.67
CA LYS A 35 10.30 -7.97 14.81
C LYS A 35 9.63 -9.34 14.68
N GLU A 36 8.35 -9.33 14.35
CA GLU A 36 7.59 -10.55 14.16
C GLU A 36 8.09 -11.34 12.94
N LEU A 37 8.40 -10.64 11.84
CA LEU A 37 9.00 -11.25 10.65
C LEU A 37 10.30 -11.98 11.00
N LEU A 38 11.24 -11.30 11.66
CA LEU A 38 12.53 -11.88 12.07
C LEU A 38 12.34 -13.09 13.00
N SER A 39 11.40 -13.00 13.94
CA SER A 39 11.05 -14.10 14.83
C SER A 39 10.51 -15.33 14.11
N ARG A 40 9.69 -15.12 13.05
CA ARG A 40 9.10 -16.23 12.26
C ARG A 40 10.11 -16.91 11.32
N VAL A 41 11.07 -16.14 10.81
CA VAL A 41 12.06 -16.68 9.85
C VAL A 41 13.33 -17.21 10.52
N ASP A 42 13.56 -16.87 11.80
CA ASP A 42 14.65 -17.34 12.66
C ASP A 42 16.05 -17.20 12.03
N ILE A 43 16.38 -15.95 11.60
CA ILE A 43 17.70 -15.61 11.04
C ILE A 43 18.45 -14.63 11.95
N ASP A 44 19.78 -14.61 11.88
CA ASP A 44 20.58 -13.54 12.50
C ASP A 44 20.28 -12.23 11.75
N PRO A 45 19.83 -11.16 12.42
CA PRO A 45 19.60 -9.87 11.81
C PRO A 45 20.81 -9.26 11.10
N LYS A 46 22.02 -9.71 11.40
CA LYS A 46 23.27 -9.30 10.73
C LYS A 46 23.37 -9.76 9.28
N GLU A 47 22.60 -10.77 8.90
CA GLU A 47 22.56 -11.27 7.53
C GLU A 47 21.85 -10.31 6.56
N ILE A 48 21.17 -9.27 7.09
CA ILE A 48 20.41 -8.30 6.29
C ILE A 48 21.33 -7.17 5.83
N ASP A 49 21.52 -7.06 4.52
CA ASP A 49 22.43 -6.12 3.88
C ASP A 49 21.90 -4.67 3.86
N ASP A 50 20.58 -4.48 3.73
CA ASP A 50 19.94 -3.16 3.66
C ASP A 50 18.47 -3.20 4.13
N CYS A 51 17.93 -2.03 4.50
CA CYS A 51 16.52 -1.85 4.86
C CYS A 51 15.89 -0.71 4.05
N ILE A 52 14.89 -1.04 3.22
CA ILE A 52 14.23 -0.10 2.32
C ILE A 52 12.74 -0.02 2.65
N MET A 53 12.29 1.12 3.22
CA MET A 53 10.88 1.31 3.54
C MET A 53 10.29 2.50 2.77
N GLY A 54 9.12 2.27 2.18
CA GLY A 54 8.29 3.36 1.64
C GLY A 54 7.62 4.14 2.77
N ASN A 55 7.68 5.47 2.72
CA ASN A 55 6.94 6.36 3.62
C ASN A 55 6.81 7.74 2.96
N ILE A 56 5.61 8.29 2.95
CA ILE A 56 5.31 9.55 2.27
C ILE A 56 5.31 10.70 3.26
N LEU A 57 4.53 10.60 4.32
CA LEU A 57 4.30 11.67 5.30
C LEU A 57 5.38 11.64 6.37
N THR A 58 6.61 11.98 5.99
CA THR A 58 7.80 11.84 6.86
C THR A 58 8.00 13.02 7.82
N ALA A 59 7.27 14.13 7.67
CA ALA A 59 7.43 15.29 8.52
C ALA A 59 7.14 14.98 9.99
N GLY A 60 8.01 15.44 10.88
CA GLY A 60 7.88 15.22 12.32
C GLY A 60 8.28 13.82 12.82
N GLN A 61 8.62 12.88 11.93
CA GLN A 61 9.02 11.51 12.31
C GLN A 61 10.53 11.39 12.68
N GLY A 62 11.31 12.46 12.54
CA GLY A 62 12.75 12.41 12.72
C GLY A 62 13.51 11.95 11.47
N MET A 63 14.81 11.75 11.61
CA MET A 63 15.67 11.33 10.49
C MET A 63 15.36 9.90 10.06
N ASN A 64 15.23 9.70 8.74
CA ASN A 64 15.22 8.39 8.08
C ASN A 64 14.34 7.35 8.79
N PRO A 65 13.02 7.39 8.62
CA PRO A 65 12.10 6.44 9.24
C PRO A 65 12.47 4.97 9.03
N SER A 66 13.01 4.59 7.86
CA SER A 66 13.50 3.22 7.61
C SER A 66 14.63 2.82 8.58
N ARG A 67 15.57 3.73 8.86
CA ARG A 67 16.65 3.46 9.81
C ARG A 67 16.11 3.28 11.23
N GLN A 68 15.09 4.06 11.59
CA GLN A 68 14.42 3.89 12.89
C GLN A 68 13.70 2.53 12.97
N VAL A 69 13.00 2.12 11.90
CA VAL A 69 12.40 0.78 11.83
C VAL A 69 13.45 -0.31 12.00
N ALA A 70 14.55 -0.24 11.24
CA ALA A 70 15.61 -1.24 11.28
C ALA A 70 16.18 -1.40 12.70
N LEU A 71 16.63 -0.33 13.32
CA LEU A 71 17.25 -0.37 14.65
C LEU A 71 16.25 -0.75 15.75
N ASN A 72 15.04 -0.19 15.72
CA ASN A 72 13.99 -0.52 16.69
C ASN A 72 13.51 -1.98 16.55
N ALA A 73 13.66 -2.58 15.37
CA ALA A 73 13.36 -3.98 15.16
C ALA A 73 14.48 -4.94 15.58
N GLY A 74 15.67 -4.43 15.85
CA GLY A 74 16.83 -5.23 16.27
C GLY A 74 17.79 -5.62 15.14
N LEU A 75 17.70 -4.95 13.96
CA LEU A 75 18.74 -5.11 12.94
C LEU A 75 20.08 -4.59 13.44
N SER A 76 21.18 -5.09 12.84
CA SER A 76 22.52 -4.63 13.15
C SER A 76 22.67 -3.13 12.91
N ILE A 77 23.50 -2.47 13.73
CA ILE A 77 23.92 -1.08 13.48
C ILE A 77 24.70 -0.92 12.17
N GLU A 78 25.25 -2.01 11.67
CA GLU A 78 26.00 -2.08 10.40
C GLU A 78 25.06 -2.13 9.19
N THR A 79 23.80 -2.56 9.35
CA THR A 79 22.82 -2.60 8.26
C THR A 79 22.38 -1.17 7.89
N PRO A 80 22.72 -0.63 6.72
CA PRO A 80 22.23 0.66 6.28
C PRO A 80 20.71 0.65 6.07
N ALA A 81 20.15 1.83 5.87
CA ALA A 81 18.72 1.93 5.56
C ALA A 81 18.43 3.24 4.82
N PHE A 82 17.42 3.26 3.95
CA PHE A 82 16.90 4.48 3.40
C PHE A 82 15.38 4.46 3.23
N THR A 83 14.77 5.64 3.33
CA THR A 83 13.34 5.84 3.15
C THR A 83 13.09 6.38 1.75
N LEU A 84 12.12 5.81 1.05
CA LEU A 84 11.76 6.25 -0.29
C LEU A 84 10.34 6.79 -0.35
N ASN A 85 10.12 7.74 -1.26
CA ASN A 85 8.81 8.28 -1.59
C ASN A 85 8.57 8.17 -3.10
N ARG A 86 7.61 7.35 -3.49
CA ARG A 86 6.96 7.29 -4.80
C ARG A 86 5.45 7.33 -4.60
N VAL A 87 4.99 8.21 -3.72
CA VAL A 87 3.59 8.34 -3.32
C VAL A 87 2.99 6.93 -3.05
N CYS A 88 1.78 6.63 -3.50
CA CYS A 88 1.09 5.35 -3.23
C CYS A 88 1.88 4.09 -3.66
N GLY A 89 2.83 4.24 -4.59
CA GLY A 89 3.70 3.15 -5.06
C GLY A 89 4.89 2.83 -4.17
N SER A 90 5.14 3.60 -3.10
CA SER A 90 6.37 3.52 -2.30
C SER A 90 6.65 2.11 -1.75
N GLY A 91 5.68 1.48 -1.12
CA GLY A 91 5.84 0.15 -0.54
C GLY A 91 6.13 -0.95 -1.58
N LEU A 92 5.58 -0.86 -2.80
CA LEU A 92 5.91 -1.80 -3.87
C LEU A 92 7.26 -1.46 -4.53
N GLN A 93 7.58 -0.17 -4.60
CA GLN A 93 8.87 0.30 -5.13
C GLN A 93 10.04 -0.14 -4.24
N SER A 94 9.88 -0.21 -2.92
CA SER A 94 10.93 -0.72 -2.02
C SER A 94 11.29 -2.17 -2.37
N VAL A 95 10.28 -3.00 -2.63
CA VAL A 95 10.47 -4.41 -3.04
C VAL A 95 11.11 -4.48 -4.43
N ALA A 96 10.73 -3.61 -5.36
CA ALA A 96 11.34 -3.54 -6.69
C ALA A 96 12.82 -3.14 -6.62
N LEU A 97 13.19 -2.17 -5.76
CA LEU A 97 14.59 -1.77 -5.55
C LEU A 97 15.41 -2.88 -4.90
N ALA A 98 14.86 -3.56 -3.90
CA ALA A 98 15.50 -4.74 -3.31
C ALA A 98 15.77 -5.82 -4.37
N ALA A 99 14.79 -6.11 -5.23
CA ALA A 99 14.99 -7.04 -6.33
C ALA A 99 16.03 -6.56 -7.37
N GLN A 100 16.15 -5.25 -7.57
CA GLN A 100 17.19 -4.67 -8.44
C GLN A 100 18.59 -4.89 -7.86
N ALA A 101 18.80 -4.57 -6.58
CA ALA A 101 20.08 -4.76 -5.90
C ALA A 101 20.52 -6.23 -5.92
N ILE A 102 19.59 -7.17 -5.68
CA ILE A 102 19.88 -8.61 -5.76
C ILE A 102 20.24 -9.04 -7.19
N LYS A 103 19.52 -8.55 -8.22
CA LYS A 103 19.83 -8.86 -9.61
C LYS A 103 21.15 -8.24 -10.10
N ALA A 104 21.55 -7.10 -9.50
CA ALA A 104 22.82 -6.44 -9.74
C ALA A 104 23.99 -7.06 -8.95
N GLU A 105 23.69 -7.98 -8.02
CA GLU A 105 24.65 -8.63 -7.13
C GLU A 105 25.32 -7.64 -6.14
N ASP A 106 24.62 -6.52 -5.83
CA ASP A 106 25.04 -5.54 -4.82
C ASP A 106 24.64 -5.97 -3.40
N SER A 107 23.64 -6.83 -3.28
CA SER A 107 23.10 -7.36 -2.01
C SER A 107 22.50 -8.73 -2.22
N ASP A 108 22.44 -9.53 -1.16
CA ASP A 108 21.85 -10.87 -1.18
C ASP A 108 20.57 -10.99 -0.34
N LEU A 109 20.38 -10.13 0.68
CA LEU A 109 19.21 -10.15 1.55
C LEU A 109 18.83 -8.74 1.99
N ILE A 110 17.65 -8.28 1.61
CA ILE A 110 17.15 -6.94 1.91
C ILE A 110 15.80 -7.01 2.60
N LEU A 111 15.64 -6.21 3.67
CA LEU A 111 14.35 -5.95 4.28
C LEU A 111 13.64 -4.84 3.51
N ALA A 112 12.50 -5.15 2.89
CA ALA A 112 11.72 -4.20 2.11
C ALA A 112 10.29 -4.10 2.62
N GLY A 113 9.65 -2.94 2.45
CA GLY A 113 8.26 -2.75 2.87
C GLY A 113 7.79 -1.31 2.75
N GLY A 114 6.79 -0.98 3.58
CA GLY A 114 6.27 0.39 3.67
C GLY A 114 5.56 0.62 4.99
N ILE A 115 5.56 1.86 5.42
CA ILE A 115 4.95 2.35 6.66
C ILE A 115 4.17 3.62 6.37
N GLU A 116 3.07 3.84 7.06
CA GLU A 116 2.37 5.12 7.05
C GLU A 116 1.52 5.27 8.31
N ASN A 117 1.50 6.45 8.87
CA ASN A 117 0.49 6.88 9.82
C ASN A 117 -0.05 8.24 9.34
N MET A 118 -1.15 8.20 8.59
CA MET A 118 -1.77 9.40 8.04
C MET A 118 -2.46 10.22 9.13
N SER A 119 -2.94 9.54 10.18
CA SER A 119 -3.59 10.18 11.34
C SER A 119 -2.64 11.09 12.14
N ALA A 120 -1.33 10.80 12.12
CA ALA A 120 -0.32 11.55 12.87
C ALA A 120 0.40 12.62 12.04
N ALA A 121 0.03 12.82 10.78
CA ALA A 121 0.65 13.83 9.93
C ALA A 121 0.48 15.24 10.50
N PRO A 122 1.56 16.05 10.63
CA PRO A 122 1.49 17.36 11.24
C PRO A 122 0.92 18.42 10.30
N PHE A 123 0.44 19.50 10.88
CA PHE A 123 0.19 20.74 10.17
C PHE A 123 1.46 21.58 10.08
N TYR A 124 1.66 22.32 8.99
CA TYR A 124 2.84 23.15 8.73
C TYR A 124 2.57 24.63 8.96
N LEU A 125 3.51 25.28 9.62
CA LEU A 125 3.64 26.72 9.71
C LEU A 125 4.81 27.16 8.83
N THR A 126 4.61 27.24 7.53
CA THR A 126 5.68 27.40 6.52
C THR A 126 6.51 28.68 6.69
N LYS A 127 5.91 29.75 7.24
CA LYS A 127 6.58 31.04 7.48
C LYS A 127 7.23 31.14 8.89
N ALA A 128 7.01 30.16 9.78
CA ALA A 128 7.41 30.28 11.19
C ALA A 128 8.92 30.45 11.39
N ARG A 129 9.76 29.87 10.51
CA ARG A 129 11.23 29.95 10.60
C ARG A 129 11.76 31.41 10.63
N TYR A 130 11.14 32.28 9.85
CA TYR A 130 11.53 33.69 9.75
C TYR A 130 10.56 34.63 10.49
N GLY A 131 9.58 34.06 11.20
CA GLY A 131 8.56 34.77 12.00
C GLY A 131 7.38 35.25 11.17
N TYR A 132 6.22 35.27 11.82
CA TYR A 132 5.01 35.92 11.32
C TYR A 132 5.10 37.41 11.64
N ARG A 133 5.48 38.22 10.65
CA ARG A 133 5.55 39.69 10.76
C ARG A 133 4.16 40.27 10.53
N MET A 134 4.01 41.60 10.76
CA MET A 134 2.79 42.30 10.40
C MET A 134 2.52 42.15 8.90
N GLY A 135 1.42 41.47 8.55
CA GLY A 135 1.03 41.15 7.19
C GLY A 135 -0.48 41.10 7.04
N MET A 136 -1.00 40.13 6.27
CA MET A 136 -2.44 39.96 6.10
C MET A 136 -3.12 39.55 7.42
N PRO A 137 -4.39 39.91 7.64
CA PRO A 137 -5.12 39.60 8.89
C PRO A 137 -5.29 38.09 9.18
N LYS A 138 -5.06 37.24 8.20
CA LYS A 138 -5.17 35.78 8.30
C LYS A 138 -3.91 35.12 7.74
N GLU A 139 -3.30 34.25 8.52
CA GLU A 139 -2.22 33.35 8.08
C GLU A 139 -2.76 31.92 8.03
N GLU A 140 -2.37 31.19 6.98
CA GLU A 140 -2.83 29.82 6.76
C GLU A 140 -1.90 28.81 7.43
N ILE A 141 -2.50 27.75 7.96
CA ILE A 141 -1.80 26.52 8.36
C ILE A 141 -2.05 25.48 7.27
N THR A 142 -1.00 24.83 6.81
CA THR A 142 -1.09 23.79 5.77
C THR A 142 -1.25 22.42 6.43
N ASP A 143 -2.31 21.69 6.09
CA ASP A 143 -2.45 20.29 6.48
C ASP A 143 -1.43 19.44 5.68
N GLY A 144 -0.41 18.91 6.37
CA GLY A 144 0.66 18.15 5.74
C GLY A 144 0.17 16.82 5.13
N MET A 145 -0.84 16.20 5.72
CA MET A 145 -1.44 14.99 5.15
C MET A 145 -2.08 15.25 3.79
N VAL A 146 -2.85 16.32 3.69
CA VAL A 146 -3.52 16.69 2.44
C VAL A 146 -2.50 17.17 1.42
N TYR A 147 -1.63 18.10 1.81
CA TYR A 147 -0.72 18.76 0.88
C TYR A 147 0.34 17.81 0.28
N ASP A 148 0.96 16.98 1.12
CA ASP A 148 2.03 16.09 0.68
C ASP A 148 1.54 14.72 0.19
N GLY A 149 0.32 14.31 0.58
CA GLY A 149 -0.19 12.97 0.26
C GLY A 149 -1.39 12.92 -0.67
N LEU A 150 -2.26 13.94 -0.67
CA LEU A 150 -3.58 13.89 -1.30
C LEU A 150 -3.87 15.06 -2.25
N TRP A 151 -2.90 15.95 -2.50
CA TRP A 151 -3.04 17.11 -3.36
C TRP A 151 -2.33 16.93 -4.69
N ASP A 152 -3.01 17.17 -5.80
CA ASP A 152 -2.36 17.29 -7.10
C ASP A 152 -1.73 18.69 -7.24
N ILE A 153 -0.43 18.73 -7.02
CA ILE A 153 0.34 19.99 -7.05
C ILE A 153 0.43 20.61 -8.45
N PHE A 154 0.20 19.83 -9.51
CA PHE A 154 0.27 20.32 -10.89
C PHE A 154 -1.02 21.00 -11.33
N ASN A 155 -2.16 20.52 -10.83
CA ASN A 155 -3.48 21.02 -11.18
C ASN A 155 -4.18 21.77 -10.04
N ASP A 156 -3.55 21.84 -8.86
CA ASP A 156 -4.01 22.57 -7.67
C ASP A 156 -5.39 22.15 -7.16
N TYR A 157 -5.57 20.83 -6.99
CA TYR A 157 -6.78 20.25 -6.41
C TYR A 157 -6.54 18.90 -5.71
N HIS A 158 -7.53 18.46 -4.93
CA HIS A 158 -7.47 17.18 -4.22
C HIS A 158 -7.49 15.98 -5.19
N MET A 159 -6.78 14.87 -4.83
CA MET A 159 -6.74 13.62 -5.64
C MET A 159 -8.14 13.09 -6.02
N GLY A 160 -9.16 13.33 -5.21
CA GLY A 160 -10.54 12.96 -5.54
C GLY A 160 -11.07 13.62 -6.82
N VAL A 161 -10.55 14.80 -7.20
CA VAL A 161 -10.92 15.45 -8.47
C VAL A 161 -10.35 14.67 -9.65
N THR A 162 -9.18 14.05 -9.52
CA THR A 162 -8.63 13.17 -10.58
C THR A 162 -9.53 11.96 -10.82
N ALA A 163 -10.20 11.46 -9.78
CA ALA A 163 -11.19 10.38 -9.91
C ALA A 163 -12.48 10.86 -10.59
N GLU A 164 -12.95 12.08 -10.30
CA GLU A 164 -14.06 12.71 -11.02
C GLU A 164 -13.72 12.90 -12.50
N ASN A 165 -12.49 13.31 -12.83
CA ASN A 165 -12.04 13.45 -14.22
C ASN A 165 -12.13 12.11 -14.97
N LEU A 166 -11.76 11.00 -14.31
CA LEU A 166 -11.90 9.66 -14.89
C LEU A 166 -13.36 9.25 -15.01
N ALA A 167 -14.21 9.53 -14.02
CA ALA A 167 -15.64 9.25 -14.10
C ALA A 167 -16.28 9.96 -15.29
N GLU A 168 -15.93 11.21 -15.56
CA GLU A 168 -16.37 11.96 -16.73
C GLU A 168 -15.81 11.40 -18.04
N THR A 169 -14.49 11.17 -18.11
CA THR A 169 -13.82 10.70 -19.33
C THR A 169 -14.32 9.35 -19.79
N TYR A 170 -14.55 8.43 -18.84
CA TYR A 170 -14.98 7.05 -19.11
C TYR A 170 -16.50 6.85 -18.98
N ASN A 171 -17.28 7.92 -18.73
CA ASN A 171 -18.72 7.87 -18.50
C ASN A 171 -19.12 6.86 -17.41
N ILE A 172 -18.38 6.83 -16.30
CA ILE A 172 -18.63 5.92 -15.18
C ILE A 172 -19.70 6.53 -14.27
N SER A 173 -20.85 5.88 -14.16
CA SER A 173 -21.96 6.39 -13.36
C SER A 173 -21.69 6.26 -11.85
N ARG A 174 -22.42 7.00 -11.04
CA ARG A 174 -22.41 6.92 -9.58
C ARG A 174 -22.79 5.51 -9.11
N GLU A 175 -23.81 4.92 -9.70
CA GLU A 175 -24.33 3.60 -9.39
C GLU A 175 -23.27 2.52 -9.63
N ALA A 176 -22.52 2.60 -10.74
CA ALA A 176 -21.44 1.67 -11.02
C ALA A 176 -20.31 1.76 -9.99
N GLN A 177 -19.98 2.98 -9.55
CA GLN A 177 -18.96 3.21 -8.49
C GLN A 177 -19.44 2.64 -7.15
N ASP A 178 -20.69 2.87 -6.78
CA ASP A 178 -21.25 2.36 -5.52
C ASP A 178 -21.39 0.83 -5.54
N GLU A 179 -21.74 0.23 -6.68
CA GLU A 179 -21.76 -1.24 -6.84
C GLU A 179 -20.37 -1.84 -6.69
N PHE A 180 -19.34 -1.23 -7.31
CA PHE A 180 -17.96 -1.66 -7.16
C PHE A 180 -17.51 -1.60 -5.69
N ALA A 181 -17.80 -0.50 -5.01
CA ALA A 181 -17.48 -0.31 -3.60
C ALA A 181 -18.21 -1.34 -2.70
N TYR A 182 -19.49 -1.57 -2.95
CA TYR A 182 -20.28 -2.60 -2.26
C TYR A 182 -19.65 -3.98 -2.40
N LYS A 183 -19.27 -4.38 -3.62
CA LYS A 183 -18.62 -5.67 -3.88
C LYS A 183 -17.28 -5.79 -3.12
N SER A 184 -16.48 -4.73 -3.08
CA SER A 184 -15.24 -4.70 -2.31
C SER A 184 -15.49 -4.93 -0.82
N GLN A 185 -16.49 -4.26 -0.23
CA GLN A 185 -16.89 -4.45 1.18
C GLN A 185 -17.38 -5.88 1.44
N MET A 186 -18.19 -6.46 0.57
CA MET A 186 -18.71 -7.82 0.76
C MET A 186 -17.63 -8.90 0.61
N LYS A 187 -16.70 -8.74 -0.34
CA LYS A 187 -15.52 -9.61 -0.46
C LYS A 187 -14.65 -9.53 0.81
N CYS A 188 -14.41 -8.32 1.32
CA CYS A 188 -13.65 -8.11 2.55
C CYS A 188 -14.34 -8.74 3.76
N LYS A 189 -15.65 -8.54 3.93
CA LYS A 189 -16.45 -9.17 4.98
C LYS A 189 -16.30 -10.68 4.99
N ALA A 190 -16.52 -11.32 3.85
CA ALA A 190 -16.37 -12.78 3.71
C ALA A 190 -14.94 -13.24 4.06
N ALA A 191 -13.93 -12.53 3.56
CA ALA A 191 -12.53 -12.86 3.86
C ALA A 191 -12.19 -12.75 5.35
N MET A 192 -12.72 -11.74 6.04
CA MET A 192 -12.54 -11.56 7.48
C MET A 192 -13.25 -12.67 8.28
N GLU A 193 -14.48 -13.03 7.92
CA GLU A 193 -15.26 -14.10 8.54
C GLU A 193 -14.59 -15.47 8.35
N GLU A 194 -13.97 -15.71 7.19
CA GLU A 194 -13.21 -16.93 6.88
C GLU A 194 -11.78 -16.94 7.46
N GLY A 195 -11.34 -15.86 8.12
CA GLY A 195 -10.00 -15.74 8.69
C GLY A 195 -8.88 -15.68 7.66
N LYS A 196 -9.15 -15.22 6.43
CA LYS A 196 -8.17 -15.16 5.31
C LYS A 196 -6.92 -14.33 5.65
N PHE A 197 -7.04 -13.37 6.54
CA PHE A 197 -5.94 -12.45 6.89
C PHE A 197 -5.14 -12.88 8.14
N ASN A 198 -5.52 -13.97 8.82
CA ASN A 198 -4.93 -14.35 10.10
C ASN A 198 -3.41 -14.65 10.03
N ASP A 199 -2.95 -15.20 8.91
CA ASP A 199 -1.53 -15.59 8.73
C ASP A 199 -0.63 -14.39 8.43
N GLU A 200 -1.20 -13.29 7.91
CA GLU A 200 -0.46 -12.11 7.44
C GLU A 200 -0.47 -10.97 8.44
N ILE A 201 -1.44 -10.92 9.36
CA ILE A 201 -1.59 -9.84 10.34
C ILE A 201 -0.72 -10.07 11.56
N VAL A 202 0.07 -9.06 11.90
CA VAL A 202 0.87 -8.98 13.13
C VAL A 202 0.10 -8.15 14.16
N PRO A 203 -0.07 -8.65 15.40
CA PRO A 203 -0.69 -7.88 16.48
C PRO A 203 0.10 -6.61 16.81
N VAL A 204 -0.58 -5.46 16.86
CA VAL A 204 -0.02 -4.22 17.39
C VAL A 204 -0.56 -4.01 18.79
N MET A 205 0.31 -3.94 19.79
CA MET A 205 -0.07 -3.72 21.18
C MET A 205 -0.25 -2.23 21.43
N ILE A 206 -1.50 -1.80 21.63
CA ILE A 206 -1.87 -0.40 21.86
C ILE A 206 -1.82 -0.11 23.36
N PRO A 207 -0.90 0.78 23.81
CA PRO A 207 -0.83 1.17 25.22
C PRO A 207 -2.14 1.79 25.69
N GLN A 208 -2.57 1.41 26.87
CA GLN A 208 -3.73 1.98 27.52
C GLN A 208 -3.32 2.96 28.61
N ARG A 209 -4.13 4.01 28.84
CA ARG A 209 -3.88 4.95 29.93
C ARG A 209 -3.90 4.24 31.32
N ARG A 210 -4.69 3.18 31.44
CA ARG A 210 -4.78 2.30 32.63
C ARG A 210 -5.04 0.87 32.16
N GLY A 211 -4.42 -0.11 32.82
CA GLY A 211 -4.54 -1.53 32.48
C GLY A 211 -3.53 -2.01 31.44
N ASP A 212 -3.71 -3.24 30.96
CA ASP A 212 -2.85 -3.88 30.00
C ASP A 212 -3.05 -3.33 28.59
N PRO A 213 -2.02 -3.38 27.73
CA PRO A 213 -2.15 -3.00 26.31
C PRO A 213 -3.23 -3.84 25.60
N VAL A 214 -3.97 -3.20 24.69
CA VAL A 214 -4.98 -3.89 23.86
C VAL A 214 -4.34 -4.35 22.55
N SER A 215 -4.58 -5.61 22.20
CA SER A 215 -4.09 -6.18 20.95
C SER A 215 -4.96 -5.75 19.77
N PHE A 216 -4.38 -5.04 18.80
CA PHE A 216 -5.03 -4.63 17.55
C PHE A 216 -4.67 -5.62 16.44
N VAL A 217 -5.64 -6.43 16.00
CA VAL A 217 -5.45 -7.56 15.08
C VAL A 217 -6.47 -7.60 13.93
N LYS A 218 -7.36 -6.60 13.85
CA LYS A 218 -8.45 -6.60 12.89
C LYS A 218 -8.45 -5.30 12.09
N ASP A 219 -8.57 -5.42 10.77
CA ASP A 219 -8.71 -4.26 9.88
C ASP A 219 -9.93 -3.44 10.29
N GLU A 220 -9.70 -2.19 10.71
CA GLU A 220 -10.70 -1.34 11.38
C GLU A 220 -11.58 -0.56 10.39
N HIS A 221 -11.08 -0.40 9.15
CA HIS A 221 -11.78 0.43 8.15
C HIS A 221 -12.98 -0.27 7.53
N ALA A 222 -12.97 -1.61 7.45
CA ALA A 222 -13.99 -2.40 6.78
C ALA A 222 -15.38 -2.22 7.40
N ARG A 223 -16.39 -2.02 6.53
CA ARG A 223 -17.80 -1.80 6.91
C ARG A 223 -18.67 -2.95 6.43
N ALA A 224 -18.75 -3.99 7.24
CA ALA A 224 -19.48 -5.22 6.94
C ALA A 224 -21.01 -5.05 6.78
N ASP A 225 -21.56 -3.92 7.22
CA ASP A 225 -22.97 -3.53 7.17
C ASP A 225 -23.31 -2.59 5.99
N THR A 226 -22.37 -2.34 5.09
CA THR A 226 -22.58 -1.52 3.89
C THR A 226 -23.70 -2.08 3.02
N THR A 227 -24.58 -1.21 2.54
CA THR A 227 -25.63 -1.53 1.55
C THR A 227 -25.58 -0.54 0.38
N LEU A 228 -26.14 -0.92 -0.77
CA LEU A 228 -26.25 0.00 -1.91
C LEU A 228 -27.11 1.24 -1.59
N GLU A 229 -28.11 1.09 -0.73
CA GLU A 229 -28.94 2.21 -0.27
C GLU A 229 -28.13 3.22 0.55
N THR A 230 -27.31 2.73 1.51
CA THR A 230 -26.44 3.61 2.33
C THR A 230 -25.39 4.30 1.48
N LEU A 231 -24.81 3.63 0.50
CA LEU A 231 -23.86 4.23 -0.45
C LEU A 231 -24.54 5.31 -1.30
N GLY A 232 -25.70 5.00 -1.89
CA GLY A 232 -26.47 5.94 -2.71
C GLY A 232 -26.90 7.22 -1.99
N GLY A 233 -27.07 7.16 -0.66
CA GLY A 233 -27.38 8.30 0.20
C GLY A 233 -26.22 9.25 0.47
N LEU A 234 -24.97 8.87 0.15
CA LEU A 234 -23.79 9.70 0.40
C LEU A 234 -23.66 10.83 -0.61
N ARG A 235 -23.19 11.99 -0.13
CA ARG A 235 -22.96 13.16 -0.99
C ARG A 235 -21.55 13.11 -1.62
N PRO A 236 -21.39 13.56 -2.88
CA PRO A 236 -20.09 13.81 -3.47
C PRO A 236 -19.29 14.80 -2.62
N VAL A 237 -17.97 14.57 -2.45
CA VAL A 237 -17.15 15.36 -1.54
C VAL A 237 -16.07 16.19 -2.25
N PHE A 238 -15.75 15.90 -3.52
CA PHE A 238 -14.64 16.53 -4.22
C PHE A 238 -15.08 17.54 -5.30
N LYS A 239 -16.28 17.37 -5.85
CA LYS A 239 -16.82 18.22 -6.91
C LYS A 239 -18.32 18.42 -6.71
N VAL A 240 -18.80 19.65 -6.88
CA VAL A 240 -20.25 19.93 -6.88
C VAL A 240 -20.89 19.21 -8.07
N GLY A 241 -21.92 18.41 -7.80
CA GLY A 241 -22.55 17.57 -8.83
C GLY A 241 -21.70 16.38 -9.31
N GLY A 242 -20.60 16.08 -8.59
CA GLY A 242 -19.75 14.93 -8.85
C GLY A 242 -20.37 13.58 -8.44
N THR A 243 -19.56 12.54 -8.50
CA THR A 243 -19.99 11.15 -8.29
C THR A 243 -19.16 10.43 -7.21
N VAL A 244 -17.96 10.96 -6.90
CA VAL A 244 -17.04 10.35 -5.93
C VAL A 244 -17.42 10.74 -4.50
N THR A 245 -17.63 9.76 -3.66
CA THR A 245 -18.05 9.90 -2.26
C THR A 245 -17.10 9.22 -1.31
N ALA A 246 -17.27 9.46 -0.01
CA ALA A 246 -16.51 8.73 1.01
C ALA A 246 -16.79 7.21 1.03
N GLY A 247 -17.89 6.75 0.40
CA GLY A 247 -18.25 5.33 0.33
C GLY A 247 -17.66 4.59 -0.87
N ASN A 248 -17.31 5.31 -1.95
CA ASN A 248 -16.74 4.74 -3.17
C ASN A 248 -15.28 5.20 -3.44
N ALA A 249 -14.64 5.73 -2.41
CA ALA A 249 -13.21 6.06 -2.32
C ALA A 249 -12.56 5.24 -1.21
N SER A 250 -11.24 5.03 -1.29
CA SER A 250 -10.48 4.46 -0.19
C SER A 250 -10.43 5.42 1.01
N GLY A 251 -10.19 4.87 2.19
CA GLY A 251 -10.01 5.68 3.40
C GLY A 251 -8.64 6.32 3.53
N ILE A 252 -8.55 7.19 4.53
CA ILE A 252 -7.30 7.68 5.11
C ILE A 252 -6.95 6.71 6.23
N ASN A 253 -5.77 6.10 6.20
CA ASN A 253 -5.48 4.94 7.03
C ASN A 253 -4.04 4.91 7.55
N ASP A 254 -3.83 4.08 8.57
CA ASP A 254 -2.56 3.84 9.23
C ASP A 254 -2.18 2.36 9.12
N GLY A 255 -0.92 2.05 8.83
CA GLY A 255 -0.48 0.67 8.73
C GLY A 255 0.96 0.49 8.25
N ALA A 256 1.43 -0.75 8.31
CA ALA A 256 2.76 -1.14 7.86
C ALA A 256 2.75 -2.55 7.27
N ALA A 257 3.67 -2.81 6.34
CA ALA A 257 3.98 -4.15 5.85
C ALA A 257 5.46 -4.28 5.54
N ALA A 258 6.01 -5.47 5.76
CA ALA A 258 7.41 -5.77 5.49
C ALA A 258 7.59 -7.22 5.04
N MET A 259 8.66 -7.46 4.31
CA MET A 259 9.07 -8.77 3.81
C MET A 259 10.58 -8.82 3.59
N LEU A 260 11.15 -10.00 3.60
CA LEU A 260 12.53 -10.21 3.15
C LEU A 260 12.53 -10.48 1.65
N VAL A 261 13.41 -9.78 0.95
CA VAL A 261 13.73 -10.03 -0.47
C VAL A 261 15.15 -10.58 -0.52
N ALA A 262 15.29 -11.82 -0.97
CA ALA A 262 16.57 -12.53 -0.97
C ALA A 262 16.97 -13.00 -2.36
N SER A 263 18.27 -13.20 -2.59
CA SER A 263 18.71 -14.07 -3.67
C SER A 263 18.28 -15.52 -3.38
N GLU A 264 17.91 -16.28 -4.42
CA GLU A 264 17.51 -17.69 -4.24
C GLU A 264 18.61 -18.50 -3.52
N LYS A 265 19.89 -18.18 -3.80
CA LYS A 265 21.05 -18.78 -3.16
C LYS A 265 21.10 -18.43 -1.66
N LYS A 266 21.00 -17.15 -1.29
CA LYS A 266 21.03 -16.70 0.11
C LYS A 266 19.86 -17.25 0.91
N ALA A 267 18.67 -17.30 0.30
CA ALA A 267 17.49 -17.92 0.93
C ALA A 267 17.76 -19.39 1.28
N GLN A 268 18.38 -20.15 0.37
CA GLN A 268 18.76 -21.52 0.60
C GLN A 268 19.83 -21.67 1.70
N GLU A 269 20.87 -20.84 1.67
CA GLU A 269 21.95 -20.82 2.67
C GLU A 269 21.42 -20.59 4.10
N LEU A 270 20.44 -19.69 4.23
CA LEU A 270 19.83 -19.35 5.52
C LEU A 270 18.62 -20.23 5.90
N GLY A 271 18.24 -21.20 5.06
CA GLY A 271 17.08 -22.04 5.31
C GLY A 271 15.74 -21.29 5.27
N LEU A 272 15.72 -20.10 4.66
CA LEU A 272 14.50 -19.34 4.45
C LEU A 272 13.53 -20.11 3.55
N LYS A 273 12.24 -19.85 3.72
CA LYS A 273 11.18 -20.46 2.90
C LYS A 273 10.62 -19.41 1.93
N PRO A 274 11.11 -19.33 0.68
CA PRO A 274 10.55 -18.43 -0.31
C PRO A 274 9.08 -18.78 -0.57
N MET A 275 8.23 -17.75 -0.52
CA MET A 275 6.82 -17.91 -0.88
C MET A 275 6.61 -17.66 -2.38
N VAL A 276 7.25 -16.62 -2.92
CA VAL A 276 7.18 -16.29 -4.35
C VAL A 276 8.53 -15.83 -4.87
N SER A 277 8.72 -15.96 -6.19
CA SER A 277 9.79 -15.28 -6.92
C SER A 277 9.25 -14.05 -7.66
N ILE A 278 10.06 -12.99 -7.76
CA ILE A 278 9.71 -11.78 -8.50
C ILE A 278 10.05 -11.99 -9.98
N ARG A 279 9.02 -12.14 -10.82
CA ARG A 279 9.16 -12.34 -12.27
C ARG A 279 9.56 -11.06 -12.98
N ALA A 280 8.78 -10.00 -12.76
CA ALA A 280 9.00 -8.70 -13.36
C ALA A 280 8.36 -7.60 -12.53
N TYR A 281 8.82 -6.37 -12.74
CA TYR A 281 8.18 -5.14 -12.25
C TYR A 281 8.36 -4.02 -13.28
N ALA A 282 7.43 -3.08 -13.30
CA ALA A 282 7.44 -1.94 -14.19
C ALA A 282 6.80 -0.72 -13.56
N VAL A 283 7.23 0.46 -14.01
CA VAL A 283 6.61 1.74 -13.69
C VAL A 283 6.27 2.47 -14.99
N ALA A 284 5.24 3.31 -14.93
CA ALA A 284 4.82 4.12 -16.07
C ALA A 284 4.38 5.50 -15.59
N GLY A 285 4.50 6.51 -16.44
CA GLY A 285 3.94 7.83 -16.26
C GLY A 285 2.69 8.01 -17.12
N VAL A 286 1.74 8.80 -16.63
CA VAL A 286 0.52 9.25 -17.30
C VAL A 286 0.26 10.71 -16.94
N GLU A 287 -0.73 11.34 -17.59
CA GLU A 287 -1.17 12.69 -17.26
C GLU A 287 -1.62 12.78 -15.80
N PRO A 288 -1.09 13.74 -14.99
CA PRO A 288 -1.47 13.90 -13.57
C PRO A 288 -2.97 14.02 -13.34
N ALA A 289 -3.68 14.77 -14.18
CA ALA A 289 -5.13 14.99 -14.06
C ALA A 289 -5.98 13.71 -14.09
N ILE A 290 -5.43 12.62 -14.63
CA ILE A 290 -6.05 11.30 -14.73
C ILE A 290 -5.12 10.21 -14.16
N MET A 291 -4.40 10.53 -13.08
CA MET A 291 -3.38 9.64 -12.48
C MET A 291 -3.87 8.21 -12.22
N GLY A 292 -5.17 8.06 -11.99
CA GLY A 292 -5.79 6.77 -11.69
C GLY A 292 -5.67 5.73 -12.80
N ILE A 293 -5.39 6.15 -14.06
CA ILE A 293 -5.18 5.22 -15.19
C ILE A 293 -3.73 4.67 -15.25
N GLY A 294 -2.83 5.14 -14.39
CA GLY A 294 -1.43 4.71 -14.30
C GLY A 294 -1.19 3.19 -14.28
N PRO A 295 -2.07 2.38 -13.64
CA PRO A 295 -1.97 0.92 -13.69
C PRO A 295 -1.98 0.33 -15.09
N VAL A 296 -2.74 0.88 -16.05
CA VAL A 296 -2.86 0.34 -17.41
C VAL A 296 -1.50 0.22 -18.11
N PRO A 297 -0.73 1.31 -18.34
CA PRO A 297 0.58 1.18 -18.95
C PRO A 297 1.61 0.45 -18.08
N ALA A 298 1.46 0.47 -16.75
CA ALA A 298 2.37 -0.27 -15.86
C ALA A 298 2.15 -1.79 -15.97
N MET A 299 0.88 -2.24 -15.99
CA MET A 299 0.53 -3.66 -16.18
C MET A 299 0.93 -4.14 -17.56
N GLN A 300 0.68 -3.37 -18.63
CA GLN A 300 1.13 -3.74 -19.96
C GLN A 300 2.65 -3.94 -20.01
N LYS A 301 3.41 -2.96 -19.50
CA LYS A 301 4.89 -3.05 -19.47
C LYS A 301 5.40 -4.25 -18.66
N VAL A 302 4.78 -4.59 -17.55
CA VAL A 302 5.25 -5.70 -16.72
C VAL A 302 4.94 -7.05 -17.35
N LEU A 303 3.79 -7.18 -18.03
CA LEU A 303 3.41 -8.37 -18.79
C LEU A 303 4.36 -8.59 -19.98
N ASP A 304 4.63 -7.53 -20.77
CA ASP A 304 5.59 -7.57 -21.88
C ASP A 304 6.98 -8.01 -21.39
N LYS A 305 7.46 -7.46 -20.27
CA LYS A 305 8.74 -7.85 -19.66
C LYS A 305 8.79 -9.31 -19.20
N ALA A 306 7.67 -9.83 -18.75
CA ALA A 306 7.55 -11.21 -18.29
C ALA A 306 7.31 -12.19 -19.45
N GLY A 307 6.94 -11.71 -20.65
CA GLY A 307 6.50 -12.53 -21.77
C GLY A 307 5.18 -13.24 -21.50
N LEU A 308 4.26 -12.54 -20.77
CA LEU A 308 2.97 -13.07 -20.32
C LEU A 308 1.83 -12.18 -20.83
N SER A 309 0.62 -12.75 -20.81
CA SER A 309 -0.64 -12.04 -21.02
C SER A 309 -1.42 -11.98 -19.69
N ILE A 310 -2.50 -11.18 -19.63
CA ILE A 310 -3.38 -11.13 -18.45
C ILE A 310 -4.09 -12.46 -18.21
N ASP A 311 -4.31 -13.25 -19.24
CA ASP A 311 -4.95 -14.58 -19.13
C ASP A 311 -4.09 -15.56 -18.35
N ASP A 312 -2.75 -15.40 -18.39
CA ASP A 312 -1.79 -16.24 -17.65
C ASP A 312 -1.80 -15.93 -16.14
N ILE A 313 -2.35 -14.77 -15.73
CA ILE A 313 -2.39 -14.34 -14.34
C ILE A 313 -3.57 -14.97 -13.63
N ASP A 314 -3.32 -15.60 -12.48
CA ASP A 314 -4.33 -16.28 -11.68
C ASP A 314 -5.06 -15.33 -10.73
N LEU A 315 -4.33 -14.37 -10.13
CA LEU A 315 -4.85 -13.39 -9.17
C LEU A 315 -4.28 -12.01 -9.43
N VAL A 316 -5.13 -10.98 -9.27
CA VAL A 316 -4.75 -9.58 -9.41
C VAL A 316 -5.18 -8.80 -8.17
N GLU A 317 -4.24 -8.07 -7.57
CA GLU A 317 -4.51 -7.01 -6.60
C GLU A 317 -4.31 -5.65 -7.28
N LEU A 318 -5.38 -4.98 -7.63
CA LEU A 318 -5.41 -3.61 -8.13
C LEU A 318 -5.83 -2.70 -6.98
N ASN A 319 -4.97 -1.75 -6.60
CA ASN A 319 -5.29 -0.83 -5.51
C ASN A 319 -6.52 0.02 -5.86
N GLU A 320 -7.51 -0.01 -4.97
CA GLU A 320 -8.79 0.71 -5.12
C GLU A 320 -8.68 2.08 -4.44
N ALA A 321 -7.89 3.00 -5.01
CA ALA A 321 -7.85 4.37 -4.47
C ALA A 321 -9.23 5.04 -4.59
N PHE A 322 -9.91 4.80 -5.71
CA PHE A 322 -11.29 5.22 -5.99
C PHE A 322 -11.99 4.17 -6.86
N ALA A 323 -13.29 3.97 -6.68
CA ALA A 323 -14.06 3.08 -7.54
C ALA A 323 -14.04 3.56 -9.01
N ALA A 324 -14.19 4.87 -9.25
CA ALA A 324 -14.09 5.46 -10.59
C ALA A 324 -12.75 5.14 -11.25
N GLN A 325 -11.65 5.24 -10.50
CA GLN A 325 -10.30 4.91 -10.96
C GLN A 325 -10.19 3.43 -11.33
N SER A 326 -10.67 2.53 -10.46
CA SER A 326 -10.62 1.09 -10.70
C SER A 326 -11.44 0.70 -11.93
N LEU A 327 -12.64 1.25 -12.09
CA LEU A 327 -13.51 1.01 -13.24
C LEU A 327 -12.91 1.55 -14.55
N ALA A 328 -12.25 2.72 -14.52
CA ALA A 328 -11.52 3.24 -15.68
C ALA A 328 -10.39 2.31 -16.12
N VAL A 329 -9.61 1.81 -15.16
CA VAL A 329 -8.56 0.81 -15.44
C VAL A 329 -9.16 -0.45 -16.06
N LEU A 330 -10.26 -0.96 -15.53
CA LEU A 330 -10.93 -2.17 -16.02
C LEU A 330 -11.56 -1.98 -17.41
N SER A 331 -11.89 -0.74 -17.81
CA SER A 331 -12.36 -0.44 -19.16
C SER A 331 -11.25 -0.59 -20.20
N ASP A 332 -10.04 -0.12 -19.90
CA ASP A 332 -8.89 -0.20 -20.81
C ASP A 332 -8.12 -1.51 -20.68
N PHE A 333 -8.18 -2.13 -19.49
CA PHE A 333 -7.46 -3.36 -19.17
C PHE A 333 -8.38 -4.34 -18.44
N PRO A 334 -9.25 -5.06 -19.18
CA PRO A 334 -10.24 -5.96 -18.59
C PRO A 334 -9.60 -7.08 -17.77
N ILE A 335 -10.04 -7.25 -16.51
CA ILE A 335 -9.64 -8.31 -15.60
C ILE A 335 -10.90 -9.02 -15.12
N PRO A 336 -10.98 -10.36 -15.23
CA PRO A 336 -12.11 -11.12 -14.72
C PRO A 336 -12.35 -10.88 -13.23
N GLU A 337 -13.62 -10.68 -12.83
CA GLU A 337 -13.97 -10.32 -11.44
C GLU A 337 -13.52 -11.37 -10.42
N GLU A 338 -13.51 -12.64 -10.79
CA GLU A 338 -13.09 -13.76 -9.96
C GLU A 338 -11.57 -13.81 -9.71
N LYS A 339 -10.79 -13.05 -10.49
CA LYS A 339 -9.34 -12.88 -10.28
C LYS A 339 -8.99 -11.59 -9.53
N LEU A 340 -9.91 -10.60 -9.51
CA LEU A 340 -9.65 -9.25 -9.05
C LEU A 340 -10.03 -9.06 -7.58
N ASN A 341 -9.05 -8.61 -6.76
CA ASN A 341 -9.27 -8.20 -5.36
C ASN A 341 -10.21 -9.18 -4.63
N VAL A 342 -9.87 -10.46 -4.70
CA VAL A 342 -10.77 -11.55 -4.30
C VAL A 342 -11.17 -11.54 -2.82
N ASN A 343 -10.39 -10.84 -1.99
CA ASN A 343 -10.62 -10.63 -0.57
C ASN A 343 -10.97 -9.17 -0.24
N GLY A 344 -11.51 -8.41 -1.20
CA GLY A 344 -11.73 -6.98 -1.09
C GLY A 344 -10.45 -6.16 -1.27
N GLY A 345 -10.59 -4.89 -1.64
CA GLY A 345 -9.48 -3.96 -1.90
C GLY A 345 -9.47 -2.77 -0.94
N ALA A 346 -8.81 -1.68 -1.33
CA ALA A 346 -8.55 -0.54 -0.47
C ALA A 346 -9.80 0.27 -0.08
N ILE A 347 -10.87 0.22 -0.85
CA ILE A 347 -12.16 0.84 -0.46
C ILE A 347 -12.68 0.20 0.83
N ALA A 348 -12.52 -1.12 0.98
CA ALA A 348 -12.93 -1.83 2.17
C ALA A 348 -11.86 -1.86 3.27
N LEU A 349 -10.61 -2.20 2.90
CA LEU A 349 -9.53 -2.42 3.86
C LEU A 349 -8.82 -1.13 4.28
N GLY A 350 -8.79 -0.12 3.40
CA GLY A 350 -8.06 1.13 3.63
C GLY A 350 -6.79 1.26 2.79
N HIS A 351 -6.23 2.49 2.78
CA HIS A 351 -5.10 2.88 1.93
C HIS A 351 -4.04 3.68 2.71
N PRO A 352 -3.25 3.04 3.59
CA PRO A 352 -2.08 3.68 4.20
C PRO A 352 -1.02 3.92 3.13
N ILE A 353 -1.04 5.11 2.52
CA ILE A 353 -0.46 5.39 1.19
C ILE A 353 0.97 4.86 0.98
N GLY A 354 1.90 5.12 1.90
CA GLY A 354 3.29 4.65 1.78
C GLY A 354 3.48 3.15 1.99
N ALA A 355 2.56 2.51 2.74
CA ALA A 355 2.58 1.08 3.01
C ALA A 355 1.80 0.25 1.98
N SER A 356 0.83 0.84 1.29
CA SER A 356 -0.18 0.11 0.51
C SER A 356 0.40 -0.86 -0.51
N GLY A 357 1.47 -0.49 -1.22
CA GLY A 357 2.08 -1.39 -2.19
C GLY A 357 2.62 -2.68 -1.56
N ALA A 358 3.21 -2.60 -0.36
CA ALA A 358 3.66 -3.77 0.39
C ALA A 358 2.49 -4.55 1.01
N VAL A 359 1.43 -3.84 1.45
CA VAL A 359 0.21 -4.45 2.00
C VAL A 359 -0.49 -5.34 0.97
N ILE A 360 -0.78 -4.80 -0.24
CA ILE A 360 -1.49 -5.57 -1.26
C ILE A 360 -0.63 -6.69 -1.84
N LEU A 361 0.70 -6.52 -1.90
CA LEU A 361 1.61 -7.59 -2.27
C LEU A 361 1.59 -8.72 -1.22
N THR A 362 1.59 -8.39 0.07
CA THR A 362 1.46 -9.35 1.17
C THR A 362 0.16 -10.15 1.03
N LYS A 363 -0.98 -9.47 0.86
CA LYS A 363 -2.29 -10.10 0.63
C LYS A 363 -2.27 -11.07 -0.56
N LEU A 364 -1.74 -10.59 -1.70
CA LEU A 364 -1.63 -11.40 -2.93
C LEU A 364 -0.84 -12.68 -2.69
N ILE A 365 0.33 -12.58 -2.04
CA ILE A 365 1.20 -13.72 -1.77
C ILE A 365 0.49 -14.76 -0.88
N HIS A 366 -0.14 -14.32 0.20
CA HIS A 366 -0.88 -15.22 1.09
C HIS A 366 -2.06 -15.89 0.38
N GLU A 367 -2.82 -15.15 -0.44
CA GLU A 367 -3.93 -15.74 -1.19
C GLU A 367 -3.47 -16.72 -2.27
N LEU A 368 -2.35 -16.44 -2.96
CA LEU A 368 -1.73 -17.40 -3.89
C LEU A 368 -1.42 -18.75 -3.19
N HIS A 369 -0.93 -18.69 -1.94
CA HIS A 369 -0.61 -19.91 -1.18
C HIS A 369 -1.85 -20.68 -0.73
N LYS A 370 -2.95 -20.00 -0.44
CA LYS A 370 -4.24 -20.62 -0.08
C LYS A 370 -4.90 -21.31 -1.27
N ARG A 371 -4.59 -20.91 -2.51
CA ARG A 371 -5.14 -21.51 -3.73
C ARG A 371 -4.16 -22.51 -4.35
N LYS A 372 -4.50 -23.81 -4.29
CA LYS A 372 -3.62 -24.89 -4.76
C LYS A 372 -3.21 -24.75 -6.24
N LYS A 373 -4.09 -24.28 -7.11
CA LYS A 373 -3.88 -24.18 -8.56
C LYS A 373 -3.26 -22.84 -8.98
N ALA A 374 -3.39 -21.77 -8.19
CA ALA A 374 -2.87 -20.46 -8.53
C ALA A 374 -1.33 -20.45 -8.42
N LYS A 375 -0.69 -19.83 -9.40
CA LYS A 375 0.78 -19.73 -9.51
C LYS A 375 1.25 -18.29 -9.72
N LEU A 376 0.60 -17.55 -10.60
CA LEU A 376 0.98 -16.20 -10.99
C LEU A 376 0.05 -15.16 -10.39
N GLY A 377 0.63 -14.16 -9.74
CA GLY A 377 -0.09 -13.01 -9.22
C GLY A 377 0.47 -11.71 -9.77
N LEU A 378 -0.42 -10.75 -10.01
CA LEU A 378 -0.10 -9.40 -10.42
C LEU A 378 -0.60 -8.41 -9.38
N VAL A 379 0.24 -7.45 -9.01
CA VAL A 379 -0.14 -6.33 -8.15
C VAL A 379 0.09 -5.03 -8.89
N SER A 380 -0.86 -4.08 -8.81
CA SER A 380 -0.72 -2.76 -9.43
C SER A 380 -1.38 -1.66 -8.62
N LEU A 381 -0.78 -0.45 -8.67
CA LEU A 381 -1.29 0.75 -8.02
C LEU A 381 -1.21 1.94 -8.97
N CYS A 382 -2.23 2.81 -8.90
CA CYS A 382 -2.11 4.18 -9.36
C CYS A 382 -1.28 5.00 -8.35
N ILE A 383 -0.67 6.06 -8.80
CA ILE A 383 0.25 6.87 -8.01
C ILE A 383 -0.03 8.35 -8.29
N GLY A 384 -0.23 9.13 -7.25
CA GLY A 384 -0.40 10.58 -7.33
C GLY A 384 0.73 11.24 -8.14
N GLY A 385 0.41 12.32 -8.87
CA GLY A 385 1.33 12.97 -9.80
C GLY A 385 1.41 12.30 -11.18
N GLY A 386 0.51 11.35 -11.50
CA GLY A 386 0.39 10.76 -12.84
C GLY A 386 1.35 9.59 -13.09
N MET A 387 1.31 8.56 -12.25
CA MET A 387 2.17 7.38 -12.39
C MET A 387 1.41 6.08 -12.10
N GLY A 388 2.01 4.95 -12.46
CA GLY A 388 1.59 3.62 -12.07
C GLY A 388 2.77 2.70 -11.84
N ILE A 389 2.58 1.68 -11.00
CA ILE A 389 3.56 0.62 -10.75
C ILE A 389 2.85 -0.73 -10.80
N ALA A 390 3.52 -1.74 -11.34
CA ALA A 390 3.04 -3.12 -11.34
C ALA A 390 4.19 -4.11 -11.11
N MET A 391 3.86 -5.24 -10.48
CA MET A 391 4.78 -6.35 -10.24
C MET A 391 4.07 -7.69 -10.47
N ILE A 392 4.77 -8.65 -11.10
CA ILE A 392 4.33 -10.03 -11.24
C ILE A 392 5.19 -10.91 -10.35
N VAL A 393 4.54 -11.72 -9.55
CA VAL A 393 5.16 -12.72 -8.68
C VAL A 393 4.69 -14.12 -9.06
N GLU A 394 5.57 -15.09 -8.88
CA GLU A 394 5.28 -16.50 -9.13
C GLU A 394 5.49 -17.33 -7.86
N LYS A 395 4.49 -18.11 -7.49
CA LYS A 395 4.52 -19.01 -6.34
C LYS A 395 5.67 -20.01 -6.46
N VAL A 396 6.50 -20.10 -5.43
CA VAL A 396 7.52 -21.13 -5.31
C VAL A 396 6.89 -22.44 -4.85
N LYS A 397 7.35 -23.56 -5.40
CA LYS A 397 6.82 -24.91 -5.10
C LYS A 397 7.25 -25.39 -3.72
#